data_ad9c6cf8e6ef1bc7f7c990fb1fab6f62
#
_entry.id   ad9c6cf8e6ef1bc7f7c990fb1fab6f62
#
_cell.length_a   1.000
_cell.length_b   1.000
_cell.length_c   1.000
_cell.angle_alpha   90.00
_cell.angle_beta   90.00
_cell.angle_gamma   90.00
#
_symmetry.space_group_name_H-M   'P 1'
#
loop_
_entity.id
_entity.type
_entity.pdbx_description
1 polymer ?
#
loop_
_entity_poly.entity_id
_entity_poly.type
_entity_poly.pdbx_seq_one_letter_code
_entity_poly.pdbx_strand_id
1 'polypeptide(L)'
;SLVQVIDNGIGMSVTDARLCFERHATSKIRLAEDLFSLNTKGFRGEALASIAAIAHVEMKTKQDQDELGTHIIIEGSKFVSQEVAVLPKGTSFAVKNLFFNIPARRNFLKSDTVEFRHVVDEFQRVVMAHPKIHFTFYHNGNEMFNLPPATLRQRIVGIFAGKTNEKLVPVSEETEIVSIQGFVSKPEFAKKSRGEQFFFVNDRFIKSGYLHHAVMAAFDGILKDGLQPSYFLYLTVEPNTIDINIHPTKTEIKFDDEHALYAILRASIKHSLGQFNVAPVLDFDRDANLDTPYHYKDLEGSFPTIEVNGNFNPFAETAPTPQKSYSSYKKPEATASWESLYVGLETEIERDPEPEQFSSMAFETDAISSSLFSDNEVEQAIQKTYQIHKKYIVCLAPVIRLQWV
;
A
#
# COMPACT_ATOMS: atom_id res chain seq x y z
N SER A 1 17.12 -10.96 -21.15
CA SER A 1 15.89 -10.76 -20.37
C SER A 1 14.71 -10.48 -21.30
N LEU A 2 13.52 -10.97 -20.99
CA LEU A 2 12.28 -10.74 -21.72
C LEU A 2 11.16 -10.44 -20.72
N VAL A 3 10.40 -9.38 -20.95
CA VAL A 3 9.10 -9.14 -20.30
C VAL A 3 8.05 -9.09 -21.41
N GLN A 4 7.04 -9.94 -21.31
CA GLN A 4 5.97 -9.99 -22.29
C GLN A 4 4.60 -9.82 -21.64
N VAL A 5 3.77 -8.96 -22.23
CA VAL A 5 2.37 -8.78 -21.84
C VAL A 5 1.49 -9.15 -23.04
N ILE A 6 0.53 -10.03 -22.80
CA ILE A 6 -0.41 -10.48 -23.84
C ILE A 6 -1.83 -10.22 -23.32
N ASP A 7 -2.63 -9.50 -24.08
CA ASP A 7 -4.03 -9.24 -23.80
C ASP A 7 -4.93 -9.69 -24.96
N ASN A 8 -6.18 -9.91 -24.67
CA ASN A 8 -7.24 -10.16 -25.63
C ASN A 8 -8.22 -8.97 -25.73
N GLY A 9 -7.70 -7.76 -25.56
CA GLY A 9 -8.43 -6.50 -25.67
C GLY A 9 -8.87 -6.18 -27.09
N ILE A 10 -9.11 -4.90 -27.34
CA ILE A 10 -9.62 -4.42 -28.64
C ILE A 10 -8.59 -4.52 -29.78
N GLY A 11 -7.32 -4.63 -29.46
CA GLY A 11 -6.23 -4.54 -30.46
C GLY A 11 -6.04 -3.13 -31.00
N MET A 12 -5.21 -3.01 -32.04
CA MET A 12 -4.90 -1.75 -32.73
C MET A 12 -5.00 -1.93 -34.24
N SER A 13 -5.40 -0.86 -34.94
CA SER A 13 -5.31 -0.79 -36.40
C SER A 13 -3.84 -0.78 -36.84
N VAL A 14 -3.57 -1.07 -38.10
CA VAL A 14 -2.21 -1.02 -38.67
C VAL A 14 -1.55 0.33 -38.48
N THR A 15 -2.31 1.41 -38.60
CA THR A 15 -1.84 2.80 -38.39
C THR A 15 -1.55 3.08 -36.91
N ASP A 16 -2.48 2.72 -36.02
CA ASP A 16 -2.31 2.93 -34.57
C ASP A 16 -1.16 2.08 -34.02
N ALA A 17 -0.99 0.88 -34.54
CA ALA A 17 0.10 -0.02 -34.19
C ALA A 17 1.48 0.62 -34.44
N ARG A 18 1.62 1.41 -35.48
CA ARG A 18 2.84 2.15 -35.76
C ARG A 18 2.94 3.42 -34.93
N LEU A 19 1.84 4.18 -34.85
CA LEU A 19 1.82 5.45 -34.13
C LEU A 19 2.01 5.30 -32.61
N CYS A 20 1.65 4.15 -32.03
CA CYS A 20 1.78 3.95 -30.58
C CYS A 20 3.22 4.06 -30.05
N PHE A 21 4.23 3.98 -30.93
CA PHE A 21 5.65 4.15 -30.60
C PHE A 21 6.16 5.59 -30.81
N GLU A 22 5.35 6.44 -31.39
CA GLU A 22 5.68 7.86 -31.52
C GLU A 22 5.44 8.60 -30.19
N ARG A 23 6.27 9.61 -29.93
CA ARG A 23 6.09 10.45 -28.74
C ARG A 23 4.81 11.25 -28.85
N HIS A 24 4.11 11.35 -27.74
CA HIS A 24 2.85 12.07 -27.60
C HIS A 24 1.68 11.48 -28.39
N ALA A 25 1.85 10.34 -29.02
CA ALA A 25 0.75 9.62 -29.66
C ALA A 25 -0.14 8.98 -28.56
N THR A 26 -1.32 9.52 -28.38
CA THR A 26 -2.28 9.01 -27.40
C THR A 26 -3.71 9.10 -27.94
N SER A 27 -4.51 8.08 -27.64
CA SER A 27 -5.95 8.09 -27.92
C SER A 27 -6.78 8.59 -26.71
N LYS A 28 -6.11 8.96 -25.61
CA LYS A 28 -6.75 9.20 -24.30
C LYS A 28 -6.99 10.68 -24.01
N ILE A 29 -6.24 11.57 -24.63
CA ILE A 29 -6.31 13.01 -24.44
C ILE A 29 -6.36 13.67 -25.81
N ARG A 30 -7.32 14.58 -25.99
CA ARG A 30 -7.45 15.44 -27.18
C ARG A 30 -7.45 16.90 -26.80
N LEU A 31 -8.04 17.24 -25.66
CA LEU A 31 -8.14 18.59 -25.13
C LEU A 31 -7.42 18.67 -23.77
N ALA A 32 -7.02 19.87 -23.38
CA ALA A 32 -6.41 20.10 -22.06
C ALA A 32 -7.36 19.75 -20.90
N GLU A 33 -8.66 19.93 -21.13
CA GLU A 33 -9.73 19.60 -20.16
C GLU A 33 -9.83 18.11 -19.85
N ASP A 34 -9.45 17.25 -20.81
CA ASP A 34 -9.44 15.78 -20.62
C ASP A 34 -8.48 15.37 -19.49
N LEU A 35 -7.49 16.22 -19.16
CA LEU A 35 -6.55 15.97 -18.06
C LEU A 35 -7.24 15.91 -16.69
N PHE A 36 -8.35 16.61 -16.52
CA PHE A 36 -9.11 16.64 -15.26
C PHE A 36 -10.16 15.53 -15.15
N SER A 37 -10.37 14.75 -16.22
CA SER A 37 -11.33 13.64 -16.26
C SER A 37 -10.67 12.28 -16.51
N LEU A 38 -9.37 12.16 -16.20
CA LEU A 38 -8.57 10.98 -16.51
C LEU A 38 -8.93 9.78 -15.63
N ASN A 39 -9.55 8.78 -16.26
CA ASN A 39 -9.80 7.45 -15.66
C ASN A 39 -8.80 6.40 -16.12
N THR A 40 -7.88 6.73 -17.04
CA THR A 40 -6.93 5.76 -17.61
C THR A 40 -5.56 5.84 -16.93
N LYS A 41 -4.88 4.70 -16.78
CA LYS A 41 -3.53 4.64 -16.16
C LYS A 41 -2.45 5.30 -17.00
N GLY A 42 -2.55 5.20 -18.32
CA GLY A 42 -1.64 5.84 -19.28
C GLY A 42 -2.37 6.85 -20.16
N PHE A 43 -1.79 8.03 -20.34
CA PHE A 43 -2.41 9.11 -21.13
C PHE A 43 -1.43 9.97 -21.95
N ARG A 44 -0.14 10.00 -21.60
CA ARG A 44 0.84 10.90 -22.25
C ARG A 44 1.37 10.41 -23.58
N GLY A 45 1.24 9.11 -23.92
CA GLY A 45 1.79 8.54 -25.14
C GLY A 45 3.32 8.55 -25.20
N GLU A 46 4.02 8.43 -24.06
CA GLU A 46 5.49 8.48 -24.01
C GLU A 46 6.14 7.15 -23.58
N ALA A 47 5.39 6.28 -22.91
CA ALA A 47 5.95 5.09 -22.29
C ALA A 47 6.51 4.10 -23.34
N LEU A 48 5.74 3.77 -24.39
CA LEU A 48 6.18 2.84 -25.43
C LEU A 48 7.35 3.39 -26.23
N ALA A 49 7.33 4.69 -26.55
CA ALA A 49 8.45 5.36 -27.22
C ALA A 49 9.74 5.29 -26.39
N SER A 50 9.62 5.49 -25.06
CA SER A 50 10.75 5.39 -24.15
C SER A 50 11.28 3.97 -24.00
N ILE A 51 10.41 2.96 -23.94
CA ILE A 51 10.79 1.54 -23.91
C ILE A 51 11.48 1.14 -25.20
N ALA A 52 10.90 1.50 -26.35
CA ALA A 52 11.46 1.19 -27.67
C ALA A 52 12.85 1.81 -27.89
N ALA A 53 13.13 2.95 -27.24
CA ALA A 53 14.45 3.59 -27.32
C ALA A 53 15.58 2.80 -26.66
N ILE A 54 15.26 1.94 -25.69
CA ILE A 54 16.27 1.28 -24.85
C ILE A 54 16.18 -0.25 -24.85
N ALA A 55 15.30 -0.81 -25.66
CA ALA A 55 15.04 -2.24 -25.74
C ALA A 55 14.77 -2.69 -27.18
N HIS A 56 14.78 -4.00 -27.38
CA HIS A 56 14.21 -4.63 -28.56
C HIS A 56 12.73 -4.93 -28.26
N VAL A 57 11.82 -4.34 -29.00
CA VAL A 57 10.38 -4.51 -28.80
C VAL A 57 9.78 -5.25 -29.98
N GLU A 58 9.05 -6.33 -29.68
CA GLU A 58 8.22 -7.05 -30.62
C GLU A 58 6.77 -6.84 -30.23
N MET A 59 5.97 -6.30 -31.14
CA MET A 59 4.55 -6.10 -30.94
C MET A 59 3.75 -6.89 -31.97
N LYS A 60 2.71 -7.55 -31.51
CA LYS A 60 1.71 -8.26 -32.36
C LYS A 60 0.33 -7.76 -31.93
N THR A 61 -0.48 -7.29 -32.87
CA THR A 61 -1.80 -6.79 -32.57
C THR A 61 -2.79 -7.06 -33.69
N LYS A 62 -4.05 -7.26 -33.30
CA LYS A 62 -5.16 -7.46 -34.22
C LYS A 62 -6.47 -6.96 -33.61
N GLN A 63 -7.25 -6.22 -34.39
CA GLN A 63 -8.64 -5.87 -34.03
C GLN A 63 -9.60 -7.02 -34.39
N ASP A 64 -10.79 -7.00 -33.84
CA ASP A 64 -11.81 -8.04 -34.04
C ASP A 64 -12.31 -8.10 -35.47
N GLN A 65 -12.41 -6.93 -36.13
CA GLN A 65 -12.89 -6.76 -37.48
C GLN A 65 -11.86 -7.08 -38.56
N ASP A 66 -10.59 -7.20 -38.18
CA ASP A 66 -9.50 -7.42 -39.13
C ASP A 66 -9.32 -8.93 -39.35
N GLU A 67 -9.10 -9.35 -40.61
CA GLU A 67 -8.77 -10.75 -40.91
C GLU A 67 -7.35 -11.08 -40.48
N LEU A 68 -6.43 -10.15 -40.73
CA LEU A 68 -5.01 -10.29 -40.44
C LEU A 68 -4.56 -9.23 -39.44
N GLY A 69 -3.61 -9.59 -38.60
CA GLY A 69 -2.98 -8.68 -37.64
C GLY A 69 -1.66 -8.10 -38.15
N THR A 70 -1.11 -7.23 -37.37
CA THR A 70 0.16 -6.54 -37.62
C THR A 70 1.22 -7.02 -36.64
N HIS A 71 2.40 -7.37 -37.18
CA HIS A 71 3.60 -7.71 -36.43
C HIS A 71 4.66 -6.64 -36.69
N ILE A 72 5.15 -5.99 -35.64
CA ILE A 72 6.15 -4.93 -35.70
C ILE A 72 7.33 -5.31 -34.80
N ILE A 73 8.55 -5.08 -35.34
CA ILE A 73 9.80 -5.21 -34.58
C ILE A 73 10.51 -3.85 -34.59
N ILE A 74 10.90 -3.39 -33.38
CA ILE A 74 11.60 -2.13 -33.18
C ILE A 74 12.84 -2.39 -32.35
N GLU A 75 13.94 -1.78 -32.70
CA GLU A 75 15.22 -1.86 -31.99
C GLU A 75 15.80 -0.45 -31.80
N GLY A 76 15.93 0.02 -30.58
CA GLY A 76 16.49 1.34 -30.28
C GLY A 76 15.79 2.47 -31.05
N SER A 77 14.45 2.50 -31.03
CA SER A 77 13.59 3.44 -31.76
C SER A 77 13.61 3.29 -33.30
N LYS A 78 14.28 2.30 -33.85
CA LYS A 78 14.28 2.07 -35.30
C LYS A 78 13.32 0.93 -35.66
N PHE A 79 12.42 1.18 -36.58
CA PHE A 79 11.57 0.13 -37.16
C PHE A 79 12.44 -0.83 -37.99
N VAL A 80 12.46 -2.11 -37.58
CA VAL A 80 13.20 -3.17 -38.26
C VAL A 80 12.31 -3.84 -39.29
N SER A 81 11.10 -4.25 -38.89
CA SER A 81 10.11 -4.85 -39.80
C SER A 81 8.70 -4.50 -39.38
N GLN A 82 7.81 -4.49 -40.36
CA GLN A 82 6.36 -4.46 -40.17
C GLN A 82 5.75 -5.43 -41.17
N GLU A 83 5.14 -6.46 -40.66
CA GLU A 83 4.62 -7.59 -41.48
C GLU A 83 3.16 -7.87 -41.06
N VAL A 84 2.45 -8.44 -42.03
CA VAL A 84 1.10 -8.95 -41.76
C VAL A 84 1.21 -10.37 -41.22
N ALA A 85 0.44 -10.69 -40.19
CA ALA A 85 0.48 -11.98 -39.53
C ALA A 85 -0.91 -12.49 -39.14
N VAL A 86 -1.07 -13.80 -39.11
CA VAL A 86 -2.27 -14.44 -38.59
C VAL A 86 -2.17 -14.45 -37.07
N LEU A 87 -3.00 -13.65 -36.38
CA LEU A 87 -2.96 -13.42 -34.97
C LEU A 87 -4.36 -13.54 -34.34
N PRO A 88 -4.45 -13.92 -33.07
CA PRO A 88 -5.67 -13.76 -32.30
C PRO A 88 -5.97 -12.28 -32.04
N LYS A 89 -7.21 -11.94 -31.75
CA LYS A 89 -7.63 -10.62 -31.29
C LYS A 89 -6.86 -10.22 -30.01
N GLY A 90 -6.47 -8.95 -29.94
CA GLY A 90 -5.78 -8.37 -28.79
C GLY A 90 -4.39 -7.88 -29.13
N THR A 91 -3.52 -7.73 -28.12
CA THR A 91 -2.17 -7.22 -28.29
C THR A 91 -1.16 -8.02 -27.48
N SER A 92 0.01 -8.22 -28.03
CA SER A 92 1.18 -8.80 -27.37
C SER A 92 2.36 -7.86 -27.51
N PHE A 93 2.90 -7.40 -26.39
CA PHE A 93 4.16 -6.67 -26.30
C PHE A 93 5.23 -7.54 -25.67
N ALA A 94 6.33 -7.76 -26.37
CA ALA A 94 7.50 -8.45 -25.87
C ALA A 94 8.70 -7.49 -25.87
N VAL A 95 9.15 -7.12 -24.67
CA VAL A 95 10.31 -6.25 -24.43
C VAL A 95 11.51 -7.13 -24.13
N LYS A 96 12.52 -7.08 -24.99
CA LYS A 96 13.72 -7.92 -24.91
C LYS A 96 14.96 -7.04 -24.72
N ASN A 97 15.99 -7.59 -24.06
CA ASN A 97 17.30 -6.98 -23.95
C ASN A 97 17.28 -5.52 -23.46
N LEU A 98 16.54 -5.27 -22.38
CA LEU A 98 16.43 -3.95 -21.77
C LEU A 98 17.82 -3.33 -21.51
N PHE A 99 18.00 -2.06 -21.88
CA PHE A 99 19.25 -1.30 -21.82
C PHE A 99 20.38 -1.87 -22.70
N PHE A 100 20.06 -2.57 -23.82
CA PHE A 100 21.09 -3.12 -24.70
C PHE A 100 22.05 -2.06 -25.24
N ASN A 101 21.58 -0.85 -25.47
CA ASN A 101 22.32 0.30 -26.01
C ASN A 101 22.82 1.28 -24.93
N ILE A 102 22.58 1.01 -23.64
CA ILE A 102 23.01 1.86 -22.51
C ILE A 102 23.72 0.99 -21.46
N PRO A 103 25.00 0.62 -21.70
CA PRO A 103 25.74 -0.28 -20.81
C PRO A 103 25.78 0.20 -19.35
N ALA A 104 25.93 1.52 -19.13
CA ALA A 104 25.94 2.10 -17.80
C ALA A 104 24.66 1.74 -17.01
N ARG A 105 23.47 1.94 -17.61
CA ARG A 105 22.18 1.56 -16.97
C ARG A 105 22.01 0.06 -16.79
N ARG A 106 22.52 -0.72 -17.72
CA ARG A 106 22.48 -2.19 -17.62
C ARG A 106 23.24 -2.69 -16.39
N ASN A 107 24.37 -2.05 -16.06
CA ASN A 107 25.17 -2.40 -14.88
C ASN A 107 24.50 -2.00 -13.54
N PHE A 108 23.50 -1.13 -13.57
CA PHE A 108 22.70 -0.77 -12.38
C PHE A 108 21.52 -1.73 -12.13
N LEU A 109 21.22 -2.64 -13.05
CA LEU A 109 20.23 -3.68 -12.78
C LEU A 109 20.73 -4.54 -11.62
N LYS A 110 19.85 -4.78 -10.67
CA LYS A 110 20.12 -5.63 -9.51
C LYS A 110 20.12 -7.11 -9.93
N SER A 111 20.21 -8.00 -8.96
CA SER A 111 20.11 -9.43 -9.22
C SER A 111 18.74 -9.79 -9.79
N ASP A 112 18.67 -10.86 -10.58
CA ASP A 112 17.42 -11.35 -11.18
C ASP A 112 16.31 -11.53 -10.14
N THR A 113 16.64 -11.98 -8.93
CA THR A 113 15.70 -12.16 -7.83
C THR A 113 15.09 -10.83 -7.38
N VAL A 114 15.90 -9.76 -7.30
CA VAL A 114 15.40 -8.44 -6.89
C VAL A 114 14.54 -7.83 -7.99
N GLU A 115 14.98 -7.91 -9.25
CA GLU A 115 14.17 -7.42 -10.38
C GLU A 115 12.86 -8.19 -10.51
N PHE A 116 12.89 -9.50 -10.25
CA PHE A 116 11.68 -10.32 -10.22
C PHE A 116 10.69 -9.86 -9.14
N ARG A 117 11.16 -9.55 -7.93
CA ARG A 117 10.30 -8.98 -6.86
C ARG A 117 9.62 -7.69 -7.33
N HIS A 118 10.35 -6.79 -7.98
CA HIS A 118 9.77 -5.56 -8.52
C HIS A 118 8.67 -5.83 -9.54
N VAL A 119 8.88 -6.82 -10.42
CA VAL A 119 7.85 -7.22 -11.40
C VAL A 119 6.61 -7.80 -10.70
N VAL A 120 6.80 -8.65 -9.68
CA VAL A 120 5.69 -9.20 -8.88
C VAL A 120 4.94 -8.08 -8.16
N ASP A 121 5.63 -7.11 -7.58
CA ASP A 121 5.00 -5.98 -6.89
C ASP A 121 4.12 -5.18 -7.85
N GLU A 122 4.61 -4.86 -9.05
CA GLU A 122 3.81 -4.15 -10.05
C GLU A 122 2.64 -5.00 -10.56
N PHE A 123 2.85 -6.32 -10.74
CA PHE A 123 1.77 -7.25 -11.07
C PHE A 123 0.68 -7.24 -10.00
N GLN A 124 1.04 -7.36 -8.72
CA GLN A 124 0.09 -7.34 -7.62
C GLN A 124 -0.73 -6.04 -7.58
N ARG A 125 -0.09 -4.89 -7.81
CA ARG A 125 -0.78 -3.58 -7.90
C ARG A 125 -1.82 -3.55 -9.00
N VAL A 126 -1.49 -4.09 -10.17
CA VAL A 126 -2.41 -4.11 -11.31
C VAL A 126 -3.58 -5.08 -11.08
N VAL A 127 -3.30 -6.30 -10.63
CA VAL A 127 -4.35 -7.33 -10.48
C VAL A 127 -5.30 -7.05 -9.33
N MET A 128 -4.83 -6.36 -8.28
CA MET A 128 -5.70 -5.90 -7.20
C MET A 128 -6.63 -4.78 -7.64
N ALA A 129 -6.17 -3.86 -8.48
CA ALA A 129 -7.02 -2.80 -9.02
C ALA A 129 -8.12 -3.34 -9.95
N HIS A 130 -7.94 -4.53 -10.55
CA HIS A 130 -8.87 -5.08 -11.55
C HIS A 130 -9.32 -6.50 -11.21
N PRO A 131 -10.09 -6.72 -10.14
CA PRO A 131 -10.48 -8.06 -9.70
C PRO A 131 -11.37 -8.81 -10.70
N LYS A 132 -12.07 -8.10 -11.60
CA LYS A 132 -12.95 -8.67 -12.61
C LYS A 132 -12.23 -9.20 -13.86
N ILE A 133 -10.92 -8.95 -13.98
CA ILE A 133 -10.10 -9.42 -15.10
C ILE A 133 -9.41 -10.72 -14.69
N HIS A 134 -9.32 -11.67 -15.63
CA HIS A 134 -8.52 -12.87 -15.44
C HIS A 134 -7.04 -12.56 -15.72
N PHE A 135 -6.16 -12.86 -14.76
CA PHE A 135 -4.73 -12.71 -14.87
C PHE A 135 -4.02 -14.05 -14.69
N THR A 136 -3.07 -14.34 -15.58
CA THR A 136 -2.10 -15.43 -15.40
C THR A 136 -0.69 -14.84 -15.44
N PHE A 137 0.17 -15.31 -14.54
CA PHE A 137 1.54 -14.84 -14.44
C PHE A 137 2.50 -16.03 -14.44
N TYR A 138 3.44 -16.00 -15.37
CA TYR A 138 4.43 -17.06 -15.55
C TYR A 138 5.84 -16.53 -15.32
N HIS A 139 6.65 -17.30 -14.60
CA HIS A 139 8.06 -17.05 -14.42
C HIS A 139 8.86 -18.30 -14.82
N ASN A 140 9.79 -18.16 -15.75
CA ASN A 140 10.63 -19.28 -16.21
C ASN A 140 9.83 -20.50 -16.71
N GLY A 141 8.69 -20.26 -17.37
CA GLY A 141 7.78 -21.30 -17.82
C GLY A 141 6.86 -21.88 -16.74
N ASN A 142 7.05 -21.54 -15.47
CA ASN A 142 6.20 -21.97 -14.38
C ASN A 142 5.07 -20.97 -14.15
N GLU A 143 3.85 -21.47 -13.95
CA GLU A 143 2.72 -20.65 -13.56
C GLU A 143 2.83 -20.30 -12.08
N MET A 144 2.99 -19.00 -11.80
CA MET A 144 3.08 -18.46 -10.44
C MET A 144 1.73 -18.03 -9.90
N PHE A 145 0.90 -17.41 -10.76
CA PHE A 145 -0.44 -16.99 -10.42
C PHE A 145 -1.41 -17.33 -11.53
N ASN A 146 -2.60 -17.80 -11.12
CA ASN A 146 -3.76 -17.95 -11.98
C ASN A 146 -4.96 -17.37 -11.22
N LEU A 147 -5.37 -16.17 -11.62
CA LEU A 147 -6.31 -15.35 -10.88
C LEU A 147 -7.57 -15.10 -11.74
N PRO A 148 -8.57 -15.97 -11.68
CA PRO A 148 -9.81 -15.79 -12.43
C PRO A 148 -10.57 -14.53 -11.96
N PRO A 149 -11.56 -14.04 -12.72
CA PRO A 149 -12.46 -12.98 -12.27
C PRO A 149 -13.06 -13.34 -10.91
N ALA A 150 -13.00 -12.41 -9.96
CA ALA A 150 -13.34 -12.67 -8.58
C ALA A 150 -13.86 -11.41 -7.88
N THR A 151 -14.41 -11.59 -6.67
CA THR A 151 -14.68 -10.46 -5.78
C THR A 151 -13.36 -9.88 -5.26
N LEU A 152 -13.40 -8.65 -4.78
CA LEU A 152 -12.23 -7.99 -4.21
C LEU A 152 -11.54 -8.84 -3.12
N ARG A 153 -12.34 -9.39 -2.20
CA ARG A 153 -11.85 -10.25 -1.12
C ARG A 153 -11.17 -11.52 -1.65
N GLN A 154 -11.82 -12.20 -2.60
CA GLN A 154 -11.24 -13.39 -3.22
C GLN A 154 -9.95 -13.08 -3.98
N ARG A 155 -9.89 -11.91 -4.65
CA ARG A 155 -8.68 -11.45 -5.33
C ARG A 155 -7.50 -11.29 -4.37
N ILE A 156 -7.72 -10.61 -3.24
CA ILE A 156 -6.69 -10.42 -2.20
C ILE A 156 -6.23 -11.77 -1.65
N VAL A 157 -7.18 -12.66 -1.33
CA VAL A 157 -6.85 -14.01 -0.82
C VAL A 157 -6.09 -14.83 -1.86
N GLY A 158 -6.47 -14.74 -3.13
CA GLY A 158 -5.78 -15.44 -4.23
C GLY A 158 -4.33 -15.00 -4.44
N ILE A 159 -4.00 -13.73 -4.12
CA ILE A 159 -2.65 -13.19 -4.26
C ILE A 159 -1.80 -13.54 -3.04
N PHE A 160 -2.33 -13.32 -1.82
CA PHE A 160 -1.55 -13.43 -0.57
C PHE A 160 -1.71 -14.77 0.13
N ALA A 161 -2.54 -15.67 -0.39
CA ALA A 161 -2.74 -17.05 0.07
C ALA A 161 -2.92 -17.23 1.60
N GLY A 162 -2.88 -18.47 2.07
CA GLY A 162 -2.90 -18.82 3.50
C GLY A 162 -4.15 -18.34 4.25
N LYS A 163 -3.98 -18.00 5.52
CA LYS A 163 -5.06 -17.54 6.42
C LYS A 163 -5.48 -16.07 6.19
N THR A 164 -5.22 -15.47 5.02
CA THR A 164 -5.52 -14.07 4.75
C THR A 164 -7.02 -13.77 4.89
N ASN A 165 -7.88 -14.70 4.50
CA ASN A 165 -9.32 -14.53 4.60
C ASN A 165 -9.82 -14.28 6.05
N GLU A 166 -9.24 -14.95 7.03
CA GLU A 166 -9.60 -14.85 8.45
C GLU A 166 -9.11 -13.55 9.09
N LYS A 167 -8.07 -12.96 8.50
CA LYS A 167 -7.41 -11.76 9.00
C LYS A 167 -8.10 -10.46 8.59
N LEU A 168 -8.95 -10.48 7.57
CA LEU A 168 -9.50 -9.30 6.94
C LEU A 168 -10.83 -8.85 7.57
N VAL A 169 -10.85 -7.60 8.00
CA VAL A 169 -12.05 -6.86 8.41
C VAL A 169 -12.48 -5.99 7.26
N PRO A 170 -13.73 -6.08 6.77
CA PRO A 170 -14.21 -5.23 5.70
C PRO A 170 -14.37 -3.78 6.18
N VAL A 171 -14.04 -2.86 5.29
CA VAL A 171 -14.29 -1.42 5.46
C VAL A 171 -15.15 -0.98 4.29
N SER A 172 -16.28 -0.35 4.57
CA SER A 172 -17.18 0.21 3.56
C SER A 172 -17.81 1.48 4.12
N GLU A 173 -17.63 2.58 3.40
CA GLU A 173 -18.19 3.88 3.75
C GLU A 173 -18.50 4.62 2.47
N GLU A 174 -19.63 5.28 2.43
CA GLU A 174 -20.05 6.08 1.29
C GLU A 174 -20.42 7.48 1.75
N THR A 175 -19.71 8.47 1.24
CA THR A 175 -19.91 9.89 1.55
C THR A 175 -19.98 10.70 0.25
N GLU A 176 -20.36 11.95 0.33
CA GLU A 176 -20.35 12.86 -0.83
C GLU A 176 -18.94 13.14 -1.36
N ILE A 177 -17.91 13.02 -0.52
CA ILE A 177 -16.52 13.34 -0.87
C ILE A 177 -15.79 12.10 -1.42
N VAL A 178 -16.03 10.93 -0.82
CA VAL A 178 -15.33 9.70 -1.16
C VAL A 178 -16.18 8.48 -0.85
N SER A 179 -16.12 7.49 -1.74
CA SER A 179 -16.56 6.12 -1.44
C SER A 179 -15.33 5.28 -1.10
N ILE A 180 -15.33 4.67 0.08
CA ILE A 180 -14.25 3.83 0.59
C ILE A 180 -14.73 2.39 0.63
N GLN A 181 -13.98 1.50 0.00
CA GLN A 181 -14.20 0.06 0.07
C GLN A 181 -12.88 -0.65 0.31
N GLY A 182 -12.90 -1.78 1.00
CA GLY A 182 -11.70 -2.57 1.16
C GLY A 182 -11.65 -3.37 2.43
N PHE A 183 -10.42 -3.60 2.89
CA PHE A 183 -10.16 -4.45 4.03
C PHE A 183 -8.95 -3.94 4.81
N VAL A 184 -9.02 -4.08 6.13
CA VAL A 184 -7.87 -3.91 7.04
C VAL A 184 -7.63 -5.22 7.78
N SER A 185 -6.40 -5.46 8.22
CA SER A 185 -6.12 -6.64 9.04
C SER A 185 -6.61 -6.45 10.46
N LYS A 186 -6.99 -7.55 11.11
CA LYS A 186 -7.19 -7.55 12.56
C LYS A 186 -5.89 -7.23 13.27
N PRO A 187 -5.90 -6.56 14.44
CA PRO A 187 -4.69 -6.17 15.18
C PRO A 187 -3.77 -7.34 15.54
N GLU A 188 -4.34 -8.51 15.85
CA GLU A 188 -3.59 -9.72 16.19
C GLU A 188 -2.66 -10.22 15.06
N PHE A 189 -2.91 -9.81 13.81
CA PHE A 189 -2.10 -10.16 12.66
C PHE A 189 -1.18 -9.04 12.18
N ALA A 190 -1.07 -7.96 12.95
CA ALA A 190 -0.15 -6.88 12.64
C ALA A 190 1.30 -7.35 12.74
N LYS A 191 2.17 -6.81 11.90
CA LYS A 191 3.57 -7.22 11.76
C LYS A 191 4.51 -6.13 12.26
N LYS A 192 5.71 -6.50 12.74
CA LYS A 192 6.77 -5.52 13.04
C LYS A 192 7.33 -4.87 11.79
N SER A 193 7.43 -5.63 10.70
CA SER A 193 7.82 -5.11 9.40
C SER A 193 6.61 -4.51 8.68
N ARG A 194 6.87 -3.63 7.72
CA ARG A 194 5.84 -3.10 6.85
C ARG A 194 5.13 -4.24 6.14
N GLY A 195 3.84 -4.41 6.43
CA GLY A 195 3.00 -5.45 5.84
C GLY A 195 2.49 -5.08 4.45
N GLU A 196 1.52 -5.83 3.97
CA GLU A 196 0.82 -5.57 2.73
C GLU A 196 -0.04 -4.30 2.88
N GLN A 197 0.41 -3.18 2.29
CA GLN A 197 -0.19 -1.86 2.45
C GLN A 197 -0.51 -1.26 1.09
N PHE A 198 -1.79 -1.26 0.72
CA PHE A 198 -2.24 -0.85 -0.59
C PHE A 198 -3.37 0.16 -0.50
N PHE A 199 -3.14 1.31 -1.13
CA PHE A 199 -4.17 2.30 -1.44
C PHE A 199 -4.41 2.34 -2.94
N PHE A 200 -5.67 2.38 -3.31
CA PHE A 200 -6.10 2.62 -4.68
C PHE A 200 -7.03 3.83 -4.72
N VAL A 201 -6.81 4.72 -5.64
CA VAL A 201 -7.69 5.86 -5.92
C VAL A 201 -8.10 5.77 -7.39
N ASN A 202 -9.38 5.65 -7.66
CA ASN A 202 -9.93 5.44 -9.00
C ASN A 202 -9.13 4.35 -9.76
N ASP A 203 -9.01 3.16 -9.14
CA ASP A 203 -8.26 1.99 -9.63
C ASP A 203 -6.75 2.20 -9.79
N ARG A 204 -6.18 3.31 -9.36
CA ARG A 204 -4.76 3.60 -9.41
C ARG A 204 -4.10 3.34 -8.06
N PHE A 205 -3.05 2.52 -8.03
CA PHE A 205 -2.22 2.36 -6.83
C PHE A 205 -1.51 3.67 -6.47
N ILE A 206 -1.59 4.06 -5.21
CA ILE A 206 -0.92 5.24 -4.67
C ILE A 206 -0.11 4.92 -3.41
N LYS A 207 0.85 5.80 -3.14
CA LYS A 207 1.58 5.86 -1.88
C LYS A 207 1.30 7.21 -1.24
N SER A 208 0.73 7.22 -0.04
CA SER A 208 0.47 8.43 0.72
C SER A 208 0.83 8.19 2.18
N GLY A 209 1.83 8.90 2.67
CA GLY A 209 2.20 8.88 4.09
C GLY A 209 1.09 9.45 4.96
N TYR A 210 0.35 10.43 4.44
CA TYR A 210 -0.76 11.07 5.14
C TYR A 210 -1.95 10.11 5.35
N LEU A 211 -2.36 9.38 4.31
CA LEU A 211 -3.40 8.36 4.43
C LEU A 211 -2.95 7.16 5.27
N HIS A 212 -1.66 6.79 5.17
CA HIS A 212 -1.10 5.77 6.05
C HIS A 212 -1.20 6.17 7.51
N HIS A 213 -0.89 7.43 7.85
CA HIS A 213 -1.07 7.95 9.20
C HIS A 213 -2.53 7.91 9.65
N ALA A 214 -3.51 8.18 8.77
CA ALA A 214 -4.93 8.04 9.09
C ALA A 214 -5.29 6.60 9.48
N VAL A 215 -4.76 5.61 8.73
CA VAL A 215 -4.93 4.19 9.08
C VAL A 215 -4.32 3.90 10.44
N MET A 216 -3.07 4.28 10.68
CA MET A 216 -2.40 4.06 11.97
C MET A 216 -3.17 4.70 13.13
N ALA A 217 -3.66 5.94 12.95
CA ALA A 217 -4.47 6.64 13.96
C ALA A 217 -5.84 5.98 14.22
N ALA A 218 -6.37 5.19 13.28
CA ALA A 218 -7.58 4.39 13.51
C ALA A 218 -7.31 3.17 14.41
N PHE A 219 -6.09 2.67 14.40
CA PHE A 219 -5.64 1.55 15.23
C PHE A 219 -5.05 2.00 16.59
N ASP A 220 -5.03 3.31 16.86
CA ASP A 220 -4.50 3.86 18.11
C ASP A 220 -5.24 3.27 19.33
N GLY A 221 -4.47 2.82 20.33
CA GLY A 221 -4.99 2.12 21.50
C GLY A 221 -5.37 0.64 21.29
N ILE A 222 -5.25 0.12 20.05
CA ILE A 222 -5.57 -1.28 19.71
C ILE A 222 -4.31 -2.06 19.34
N LEU A 223 -3.35 -1.41 18.69
CA LEU A 223 -2.07 -2.03 18.30
C LEU A 223 -1.01 -1.80 19.37
N LYS A 224 -0.15 -2.80 19.55
CA LYS A 224 1.10 -2.65 20.32
C LYS A 224 2.08 -1.77 19.55
N ASP A 225 2.90 -1.02 20.26
CA ASP A 225 3.89 -0.14 19.67
C ASP A 225 4.82 -0.85 18.68
N GLY A 226 5.09 -0.20 17.57
CA GLY A 226 5.97 -0.71 16.51
C GLY A 226 5.35 -1.76 15.60
N LEU A 227 4.06 -2.13 15.80
CA LEU A 227 3.35 -3.00 14.88
C LEU A 227 2.63 -2.19 13.79
N GLN A 228 2.53 -2.76 12.60
CA GLN A 228 1.87 -2.17 11.44
C GLN A 228 0.78 -3.11 10.90
N PRO A 229 -0.44 -2.60 10.67
CA PRO A 229 -1.51 -3.39 10.07
C PRO A 229 -1.31 -3.52 8.56
N SER A 230 -1.80 -4.61 7.99
CA SER A 230 -1.99 -4.72 6.55
C SER A 230 -3.33 -4.11 6.16
N TYR A 231 -3.39 -3.48 4.99
CA TYR A 231 -4.63 -2.90 4.48
C TYR A 231 -4.68 -2.88 2.95
N PHE A 232 -5.89 -2.98 2.43
CA PHE A 232 -6.23 -2.97 1.01
C PHE A 232 -7.44 -2.04 0.84
N LEU A 233 -7.20 -0.76 0.60
CA LEU A 233 -8.22 0.29 0.63
C LEU A 233 -8.37 0.91 -0.75
N TYR A 234 -9.60 0.98 -1.20
CA TYR A 234 -10.02 1.50 -2.49
C TYR A 234 -10.89 2.73 -2.25
N LEU A 235 -10.43 3.85 -2.77
CA LEU A 235 -11.08 5.13 -2.67
C LEU A 235 -11.56 5.55 -4.05
N THR A 236 -12.84 5.78 -4.17
CA THR A 236 -13.45 6.35 -5.38
C THR A 236 -13.79 7.80 -5.08
N VAL A 237 -13.19 8.71 -5.83
CA VAL A 237 -13.37 10.16 -5.69
C VAL A 237 -13.66 10.76 -7.07
N GLU A 238 -14.29 11.94 -7.08
CA GLU A 238 -14.49 12.69 -8.33
C GLU A 238 -13.13 13.04 -8.95
N PRO A 239 -12.90 12.77 -10.24
CA PRO A 239 -11.60 13.00 -10.89
C PRO A 239 -11.10 14.44 -10.84
N ASN A 240 -12.02 15.41 -10.80
CA ASN A 240 -11.72 16.84 -10.74
C ASN A 240 -11.26 17.33 -9.36
N THR A 241 -11.43 16.53 -8.30
CA THR A 241 -10.99 16.83 -6.92
C THR A 241 -9.59 16.30 -6.61
N ILE A 242 -8.91 15.72 -7.60
CA ILE A 242 -7.59 15.15 -7.42
C ILE A 242 -6.62 15.59 -8.52
N ASP A 243 -5.38 15.88 -8.13
CA ASP A 243 -4.28 16.05 -9.08
C ASP A 243 -3.37 14.80 -9.05
N ILE A 244 -3.35 14.09 -10.18
CA ILE A 244 -2.54 12.86 -10.37
C ILE A 244 -1.17 13.19 -10.97
N ASN A 245 -0.99 14.41 -11.50
CA ASN A 245 0.16 14.77 -12.32
C ASN A 245 1.33 15.36 -11.50
N ILE A 246 1.45 15.03 -10.24
CA ILE A 246 2.46 15.60 -9.33
C ILE A 246 3.82 14.95 -9.52
N HIS A 247 3.87 13.62 -9.68
CA HIS A 247 5.11 12.86 -9.78
C HIS A 247 5.18 12.02 -11.08
N PRO A 248 6.35 11.87 -11.71
CA PRO A 248 6.50 11.07 -12.95
C PRO A 248 6.01 9.62 -12.83
N THR A 249 6.17 9.00 -11.64
CA THR A 249 5.68 7.64 -11.37
C THR A 249 4.17 7.57 -11.16
N LYS A 250 3.51 8.72 -11.00
CA LYS A 250 2.06 8.83 -10.77
C LYS A 250 1.56 8.00 -9.57
N THR A 251 2.43 7.76 -8.59
CA THR A 251 2.10 7.04 -7.36
C THR A 251 1.68 7.97 -6.23
N GLU A 252 1.83 9.28 -6.42
CA GLU A 252 1.42 10.32 -5.49
C GLU A 252 0.24 11.10 -6.09
N ILE A 253 -0.74 11.38 -5.27
CA ILE A 253 -1.94 12.14 -5.63
C ILE A 253 -2.13 13.23 -4.59
N LYS A 254 -2.48 14.42 -5.04
CA LYS A 254 -2.94 15.51 -4.17
C LYS A 254 -4.46 15.55 -4.23
N PHE A 255 -5.08 15.63 -3.08
CA PHE A 255 -6.53 15.78 -2.93
C PHE A 255 -6.83 17.25 -2.60
N ASP A 256 -7.96 17.77 -3.07
CA ASP A 256 -8.39 19.13 -2.75
C ASP A 256 -8.69 19.25 -1.25
N ASP A 257 -9.33 18.25 -0.65
CA ASP A 257 -9.63 18.20 0.78
C ASP A 257 -9.00 16.96 1.45
N GLU A 258 -7.69 17.04 1.69
CA GLU A 258 -6.95 15.97 2.37
C GLU A 258 -7.41 15.78 3.82
N HIS A 259 -7.86 16.85 4.49
CA HIS A 259 -8.27 16.77 5.90
C HIS A 259 -9.58 16.03 6.07
N ALA A 260 -10.59 16.31 5.22
CA ALA A 260 -11.84 15.58 5.24
C ALA A 260 -11.62 14.10 4.92
N LEU A 261 -10.84 13.82 3.86
CA LEU A 261 -10.49 12.44 3.48
C LEU A 261 -9.81 11.68 4.62
N TYR A 262 -8.86 12.31 5.32
CA TYR A 262 -8.20 11.75 6.49
C TYR A 262 -9.21 11.40 7.61
N ALA A 263 -10.08 12.34 7.94
CA ALA A 263 -11.05 12.16 9.00
C ALA A 263 -12.06 11.04 8.68
N ILE A 264 -12.57 11.00 7.43
CA ILE A 264 -13.49 9.98 6.95
C ILE A 264 -12.81 8.61 7.00
N LEU A 265 -11.60 8.48 6.43
CA LEU A 265 -10.86 7.23 6.40
C LEU A 265 -10.59 6.68 7.80
N ARG A 266 -10.12 7.54 8.72
CA ARG A 266 -9.89 7.17 10.13
C ARG A 266 -11.18 6.71 10.80
N ALA A 267 -12.27 7.43 10.63
CA ALA A 267 -13.58 7.12 11.23
C ALA A 267 -14.13 5.79 10.69
N SER A 268 -14.09 5.57 9.38
CA SER A 268 -14.58 4.37 8.71
C SER A 268 -13.84 3.11 9.18
N ILE A 269 -12.52 3.19 9.28
CA ILE A 269 -11.70 2.06 9.78
C ILE A 269 -12.01 1.79 11.25
N LYS A 270 -12.05 2.84 12.08
CA LYS A 270 -12.34 2.69 13.51
C LYS A 270 -13.74 2.11 13.74
N HIS A 271 -14.72 2.54 12.95
CA HIS A 271 -16.08 2.01 12.99
C HIS A 271 -16.11 0.51 12.60
N SER A 272 -15.44 0.14 11.51
CA SER A 272 -15.35 -1.25 11.06
C SER A 272 -14.66 -2.14 12.11
N LEU A 273 -13.57 -1.69 12.69
CA LEU A 273 -12.88 -2.43 13.77
C LEU A 273 -13.79 -2.63 14.98
N GLY A 274 -14.59 -1.63 15.34
CA GLY A 274 -15.57 -1.72 16.44
C GLY A 274 -16.69 -2.71 16.14
N GLN A 275 -17.26 -2.69 14.92
CA GLN A 275 -18.36 -3.58 14.52
C GLN A 275 -17.95 -5.08 14.54
N PHE A 276 -16.70 -5.37 14.18
CA PHE A 276 -16.23 -6.75 14.11
C PHE A 276 -15.61 -7.26 15.42
N ASN A 277 -15.95 -6.62 16.57
CA ASN A 277 -15.48 -6.99 17.90
C ASN A 277 -13.94 -7.16 17.98
N VAL A 278 -13.24 -6.35 17.21
CA VAL A 278 -11.78 -6.26 17.25
C VAL A 278 -11.36 -5.28 18.38
N ALA A 279 -12.29 -4.98 19.32
CA ALA A 279 -11.95 -4.32 20.55
C ALA A 279 -10.92 -5.18 21.31
N PRO A 280 -9.93 -4.58 21.98
CA PRO A 280 -9.08 -5.35 22.86
C PRO A 280 -10.01 -6.13 23.78
N VAL A 281 -9.90 -7.44 23.80
CA VAL A 281 -10.35 -8.18 24.97
C VAL A 281 -9.60 -7.50 26.09
N LEU A 282 -10.35 -6.80 26.95
CA LEU A 282 -9.81 -6.37 28.23
C LEU A 282 -9.39 -7.68 28.86
N ASP A 283 -8.13 -7.99 28.70
CA ASP A 283 -7.47 -9.04 29.45
C ASP A 283 -7.47 -8.50 30.88
N PHE A 284 -8.53 -8.83 31.59
CA PHE A 284 -8.51 -8.79 33.04
C PHE A 284 -7.60 -9.94 33.44
N ASP A 285 -6.31 -9.83 33.12
CA ASP A 285 -5.28 -10.54 33.85
C ASP A 285 -5.52 -10.12 35.30
N ARG A 286 -6.18 -11.01 35.99
CA ARG A 286 -6.53 -10.87 37.39
C ARG A 286 -5.21 -10.69 38.11
N ASP A 287 -4.90 -9.45 38.45
CA ASP A 287 -3.71 -9.15 39.20
C ASP A 287 -3.86 -9.86 40.54
N ALA A 288 -3.12 -10.96 40.73
CA ALA A 288 -3.16 -11.77 41.93
C ALA A 288 -2.85 -10.95 43.19
N ASN A 289 -2.28 -9.74 43.01
CA ASN A 289 -2.05 -8.79 44.10
C ASN A 289 -3.32 -8.00 44.50
N LEU A 290 -4.38 -8.03 43.71
CA LEU A 290 -5.67 -7.45 43.99
C LEU A 290 -6.67 -8.47 44.59
N ASP A 291 -6.30 -9.76 44.66
CA ASP A 291 -7.10 -10.75 45.36
C ASP A 291 -7.12 -10.40 46.86
N THR A 292 -8.31 -10.16 47.41
CA THR A 292 -8.52 -10.03 48.87
C THR A 292 -7.91 -11.22 49.54
N PRO A 293 -7.08 -11.02 50.59
CA PRO A 293 -6.46 -12.11 51.32
C PRO A 293 -7.50 -13.17 51.73
N TYR A 294 -7.15 -14.44 51.55
CA TYR A 294 -8.06 -15.58 51.67
C TYR A 294 -8.87 -15.64 52.97
N HIS A 295 -8.39 -15.00 54.07
CA HIS A 295 -9.03 -14.94 55.40
C HIS A 295 -10.24 -13.95 55.46
N TYR A 296 -10.50 -13.17 54.40
CA TYR A 296 -11.70 -12.34 54.32
C TYR A 296 -12.85 -13.00 53.54
N LYS A 297 -12.64 -14.19 52.96
CA LYS A 297 -13.66 -14.88 52.15
C LYS A 297 -14.82 -15.43 52.98
N ASP A 298 -14.61 -15.72 54.25
CA ASP A 298 -15.58 -16.38 55.13
C ASP A 298 -16.23 -15.39 56.13
N LEU A 299 -16.01 -14.10 55.98
CA LEU A 299 -16.68 -13.09 56.79
C LEU A 299 -18.02 -12.77 56.15
N GLU A 300 -19.12 -13.04 56.89
CA GLU A 300 -20.46 -12.56 56.54
C GLU A 300 -20.43 -11.06 56.40
N GLY A 301 -20.90 -10.54 55.26
CA GLY A 301 -20.95 -9.09 55.00
C GLY A 301 -21.86 -8.41 56.01
N SER A 302 -21.27 -7.61 56.90
CA SER A 302 -22.05 -6.75 57.77
C SER A 302 -22.58 -5.57 56.96
N PHE A 303 -23.89 -5.34 57.01
CA PHE A 303 -24.49 -4.15 56.45
C PHE A 303 -23.97 -2.92 57.23
N PRO A 304 -23.54 -1.87 56.53
CA PRO A 304 -23.15 -0.63 57.21
C PRO A 304 -24.36 -0.07 57.97
N THR A 305 -24.28 -0.04 59.30
CA THR A 305 -25.25 0.63 60.13
C THR A 305 -25.00 2.14 60.02
N ILE A 306 -25.98 2.84 59.48
CA ILE A 306 -25.93 4.29 59.40
C ILE A 306 -26.38 4.81 60.78
N GLU A 307 -25.44 5.26 61.60
CA GLU A 307 -25.78 6.02 62.81
C GLU A 307 -26.13 7.46 62.41
N VAL A 308 -27.43 7.73 62.45
CA VAL A 308 -27.94 9.10 62.25
C VAL A 308 -27.84 9.86 63.55
N ASN A 309 -26.95 10.83 63.59
CA ASN A 309 -26.91 11.79 64.75
C ASN A 309 -28.10 12.73 64.62
N GLY A 310 -29.17 12.46 65.37
CA GLY A 310 -30.40 13.24 65.36
C GLY A 310 -30.25 14.71 65.81
N ASN A 311 -29.09 15.09 66.34
CA ASN A 311 -28.78 16.45 66.79
C ASN A 311 -27.85 17.22 65.83
N PHE A 312 -27.60 16.66 64.65
CA PHE A 312 -26.78 17.32 63.64
C PHE A 312 -27.53 18.47 62.99
N ASN A 313 -27.12 19.69 63.25
CA ASN A 313 -27.65 20.90 62.62
C ASN A 313 -26.59 21.40 61.58
N PRO A 314 -26.84 21.30 60.28
CA PRO A 314 -25.88 21.73 59.25
C PRO A 314 -25.70 23.26 59.20
N PHE A 315 -26.53 24.04 59.96
CA PHE A 315 -26.49 25.50 59.98
C PHE A 315 -25.96 26.07 61.24
N ALA A 316 -25.47 25.23 62.19
CA ALA A 316 -24.86 25.74 63.43
C ALA A 316 -23.37 26.03 63.17
N GLU A 317 -22.95 27.29 63.41
CA GLU A 317 -21.53 27.67 63.37
C GLU A 317 -20.82 26.96 64.52
N THR A 318 -20.05 25.93 64.25
CA THR A 318 -19.25 25.21 65.22
C THR A 318 -17.85 25.84 65.29
N ALA A 319 -17.46 26.17 66.55
CA ALA A 319 -16.11 26.58 66.90
C ALA A 319 -15.07 25.49 66.43
N PRO A 320 -13.83 25.85 66.15
CA PRO A 320 -12.84 24.93 65.54
C PRO A 320 -12.46 23.84 66.57
N THR A 321 -12.71 22.60 66.15
CA THR A 321 -12.25 21.41 66.89
C THR A 321 -10.74 21.21 66.60
N PRO A 322 -9.94 20.77 67.62
CA PRO A 322 -8.51 20.60 67.44
C PRO A 322 -8.21 19.46 66.42
N GLN A 323 -7.44 19.78 65.38
CA GLN A 323 -6.96 18.84 64.34
C GLN A 323 -6.09 17.80 65.04
N LYS A 324 -6.45 16.52 64.88
CA LYS A 324 -5.52 15.41 65.08
C LYS A 324 -4.48 15.44 63.94
N SER A 325 -3.22 15.67 64.32
CA SER A 325 -2.10 15.67 63.41
C SER A 325 -1.93 14.28 62.80
N TYR A 326 -2.19 14.16 61.50
CA TYR A 326 -1.70 13.04 60.72
C TYR A 326 -0.20 13.25 60.49
N SER A 327 0.59 12.20 60.74
CA SER A 327 2.03 12.20 60.57
C SER A 327 2.40 12.66 59.16
N SER A 328 3.31 13.59 59.11
CA SER A 328 3.82 14.21 57.88
C SER A 328 4.39 13.18 56.92
N TYR A 329 3.74 13.01 55.79
CA TYR A 329 4.46 12.58 54.57
C TYR A 329 5.52 13.65 54.28
N LYS A 330 6.79 13.28 54.35
CA LYS A 330 7.88 14.11 53.87
C LYS A 330 7.65 14.33 52.38
N LYS A 331 7.28 15.55 52.03
CA LYS A 331 7.29 16.04 50.66
C LYS A 331 8.72 15.96 50.18
N PRO A 332 9.02 15.28 49.07
CA PRO A 332 10.35 15.38 48.50
C PRO A 332 10.61 16.84 48.17
N GLU A 333 11.76 17.34 48.57
CA GLU A 333 12.22 18.68 48.28
C GLU A 333 12.16 18.91 46.76
N ALA A 334 11.57 20.05 46.39
CA ALA A 334 11.52 20.49 45.00
C ALA A 334 12.97 20.68 44.53
N THR A 335 13.46 19.69 43.80
CA THR A 335 14.72 19.79 43.09
C THR A 335 14.50 20.70 41.90
N ALA A 336 15.31 21.73 41.86
CA ALA A 336 15.71 22.54 40.71
C ALA A 336 14.56 23.06 39.83
N SER A 337 14.42 24.34 39.81
CA SER A 337 13.56 25.06 38.88
C SER A 337 13.86 24.62 37.45
N TRP A 338 12.81 24.44 36.68
CA TRP A 338 12.90 24.13 35.22
C TRP A 338 13.78 25.12 34.47
N GLU A 339 14.08 26.27 35.03
CA GLU A 339 15.01 27.28 34.52
C GLU A 339 16.47 26.77 34.44
N SER A 340 16.86 25.79 35.25
CA SER A 340 18.23 25.22 35.21
C SER A 340 18.47 24.35 33.98
N LEU A 341 17.42 23.98 33.25
CA LEU A 341 17.54 23.23 31.96
C LEU A 341 17.92 24.15 30.79
N TYR A 342 17.86 25.47 30.97
CA TYR A 342 18.19 26.44 29.91
C TYR A 342 19.53 27.15 30.14
N VAL A 343 20.25 26.85 31.22
CA VAL A 343 21.58 27.38 31.48
C VAL A 343 22.58 26.64 30.61
N GLY A 344 22.94 27.24 29.48
CA GLY A 344 23.91 26.71 28.51
C GLY A 344 23.49 26.85 27.06
N LEU A 345 22.34 27.46 26.78
CA LEU A 345 21.87 27.76 25.44
C LEU A 345 22.00 29.24 25.05
N GLU A 346 22.88 29.98 25.72
CA GLU A 346 23.18 31.33 25.30
C GLU A 346 24.40 31.33 24.35
N THR A 347 24.11 31.83 23.15
CA THR A 347 25.03 32.49 22.22
C THR A 347 26.05 31.64 21.49
N GLU A 348 25.71 31.27 20.26
CA GLU A 348 26.53 31.56 19.09
C GLU A 348 25.64 31.92 17.90
N ILE A 349 25.31 33.20 17.81
CA ILE A 349 24.90 33.84 16.56
C ILE A 349 26.19 34.33 15.95
N GLU A 350 26.67 33.64 14.93
CA GLU A 350 27.44 34.22 13.81
C GLU A 350 27.93 33.11 12.88
N ARG A 351 27.31 33.06 11.71
CA ARG A 351 27.84 32.92 10.34
C ARG A 351 26.85 32.14 9.48
N ASP A 352 26.32 32.84 8.49
CA ASP A 352 25.68 32.21 7.33
C ASP A 352 26.56 31.08 6.80
N PRO A 353 26.11 29.83 6.75
CA PRO A 353 26.69 28.85 5.87
C PRO A 353 26.02 28.96 4.49
N GLU A 354 26.87 29.00 3.48
CA GLU A 354 26.53 28.79 2.08
C GLU A 354 25.54 27.62 1.90
N PRO A 355 24.71 27.65 0.85
CA PRO A 355 23.71 26.61 0.66
C PRO A 355 24.40 25.26 0.43
N GLU A 356 24.41 24.44 1.45
CA GLU A 356 24.80 23.04 1.33
C GLU A 356 23.85 22.37 0.32
N GLN A 357 24.48 21.82 -0.70
CA GLN A 357 23.87 20.93 -1.66
C GLN A 357 23.09 19.86 -0.89
N PHE A 358 21.80 19.77 -1.13
CA PHE A 358 20.97 18.66 -0.70
C PHE A 358 21.60 17.38 -1.22
N SER A 359 22.38 16.71 -0.40
CA SER A 359 22.74 15.34 -0.61
C SER A 359 21.46 14.53 -0.60
N SER A 360 21.18 13.89 -1.72
CA SER A 360 20.09 12.92 -1.86
C SER A 360 20.08 12.00 -0.64
N MET A 361 19.04 12.09 0.19
CA MET A 361 18.74 11.05 1.15
C MET A 361 18.62 9.76 0.36
N ALA A 362 19.61 8.90 0.48
CA ALA A 362 19.47 7.52 0.10
C ALA A 362 18.35 6.95 0.97
N PHE A 363 17.19 6.75 0.37
CA PHE A 363 16.18 5.89 0.95
C PHE A 363 16.82 4.51 1.03
N GLU A 364 17.27 4.11 2.20
CA GLU A 364 17.46 2.70 2.51
C GLU A 364 16.11 2.04 2.27
N THR A 365 15.98 1.38 1.14
CA THR A 365 14.90 0.45 0.88
C THR A 365 15.18 -0.75 1.75
N ASP A 366 14.74 -0.68 3.00
CA ASP A 366 14.60 -1.87 3.82
C ASP A 366 13.76 -2.86 3.02
N ALA A 367 14.34 -4.00 2.76
CA ALA A 367 13.77 -5.06 1.96
C ALA A 367 12.36 -5.37 2.45
N ILE A 368 11.35 -5.03 1.65
CA ILE A 368 10.01 -5.54 1.83
C ILE A 368 10.12 -7.04 1.55
N SER A 369 10.33 -7.82 2.60
CA SER A 369 10.11 -9.25 2.51
C SER A 369 8.63 -9.47 2.32
N SER A 370 8.18 -9.64 1.07
CA SER A 370 6.87 -10.19 0.84
C SER A 370 6.86 -11.58 1.49
N SER A 371 5.91 -11.83 2.37
CA SER A 371 5.78 -13.08 3.13
C SER A 371 5.45 -14.30 2.25
N LEU A 372 5.49 -14.13 0.93
CA LEU A 372 5.21 -15.20 -0.05
C LEU A 372 6.39 -16.12 -0.33
N PHE A 373 7.62 -15.66 -0.05
CA PHE A 373 8.80 -16.48 -0.29
C PHE A 373 9.76 -16.32 0.89
N SER A 374 9.96 -17.37 1.66
CA SER A 374 11.17 -17.48 2.48
C SER A 374 12.36 -17.55 1.53
N ASP A 375 13.47 -16.90 1.87
CA ASP A 375 14.69 -16.92 1.03
C ASP A 375 15.12 -18.35 0.67
N ASN A 376 14.80 -19.34 1.51
CA ASN A 376 15.05 -20.76 1.28
C ASN A 376 14.18 -21.38 0.16
N GLU A 377 12.93 -20.96 -0.03
CA GLU A 377 12.07 -21.48 -1.10
C GLU A 377 12.48 -20.93 -2.47
N VAL A 378 12.94 -19.68 -2.51
CA VAL A 378 13.44 -19.06 -3.75
C VAL A 378 14.76 -19.70 -4.18
N GLU A 379 15.67 -19.97 -3.25
CA GLU A 379 16.92 -20.68 -3.54
C GLU A 379 16.68 -22.15 -3.97
N GLN A 380 15.71 -22.84 -3.36
CA GLN A 380 15.36 -24.21 -3.76
C GLN A 380 14.67 -24.25 -5.15
N ALA A 381 13.88 -23.23 -5.50
CA ALA A 381 13.29 -23.13 -6.83
C ALA A 381 14.36 -22.86 -7.91
N ILE A 382 15.38 -22.07 -7.59
CA ILE A 382 16.51 -21.80 -8.49
C ILE A 382 17.42 -23.01 -8.67
N GLN A 383 17.63 -23.81 -7.62
CA GLN A 383 18.47 -25.00 -7.68
C GLN A 383 17.85 -26.17 -8.46
N LYS A 384 16.54 -26.23 -8.65
CA LYS A 384 15.85 -27.31 -9.38
C LYS A 384 15.69 -27.04 -10.90
N THR A 385 16.01 -25.86 -11.37
CA THR A 385 15.91 -25.52 -12.79
C THR A 385 17.22 -25.78 -13.52
N TYR A 386 17.31 -26.97 -14.13
CA TYR A 386 18.35 -27.28 -15.12
C TYR A 386 18.33 -26.25 -16.26
N GLN A 387 19.50 -25.82 -16.68
CA GLN A 387 19.85 -24.87 -17.71
C GLN A 387 19.31 -25.25 -19.10
N ILE A 388 18.03 -25.25 -19.34
CA ILE A 388 17.49 -25.40 -20.70
C ILE A 388 16.41 -24.34 -20.93
N HIS A 389 16.82 -23.32 -21.71
CA HIS A 389 16.00 -22.26 -22.30
C HIS A 389 15.37 -21.20 -21.38
N LYS A 390 15.78 -19.99 -21.68
CA LYS A 390 15.21 -18.65 -21.39
C LYS A 390 13.90 -18.59 -20.60
N LYS A 391 13.95 -17.95 -19.52
CA LYS A 391 13.02 -17.75 -18.44
C LYS A 391 11.90 -16.77 -18.79
N TYR A 392 10.63 -17.14 -18.66
CA TYR A 392 9.49 -16.32 -19.05
C TYR A 392 8.58 -16.03 -17.88
N ILE A 393 8.15 -14.79 -17.71
CA ILE A 393 6.98 -14.41 -16.93
C ILE A 393 5.87 -14.06 -17.90
N VAL A 394 4.69 -14.65 -17.81
CA VAL A 394 3.57 -14.39 -18.70
C VAL A 394 2.30 -14.13 -17.92
N CYS A 395 1.58 -13.07 -18.25
CA CYS A 395 0.27 -12.72 -17.69
C CYS A 395 -0.73 -12.43 -18.81
N LEU A 396 -1.99 -12.78 -18.67
CA LEU A 396 -3.05 -12.62 -19.67
C LEU A 396 -4.29 -11.91 -19.13
N ALA A 397 -4.87 -10.89 -19.88
CA ALA A 397 -6.11 -10.16 -19.56
C ALA A 397 -7.13 -10.07 -20.74
N PRO A 398 -8.47 -10.05 -20.58
CA PRO A 398 -9.26 -10.27 -19.38
C PRO A 398 -8.83 -11.48 -18.78
N VAL A 399 -7.96 -11.90 -19.84
CA VAL A 399 -6.74 -12.60 -19.59
C VAL A 399 -5.57 -11.75 -20.05
N ILE A 400 -4.81 -11.11 -19.18
CA ILE A 400 -3.50 -10.52 -19.44
C ILE A 400 -2.47 -11.60 -19.20
N ARG A 401 -1.54 -11.80 -20.16
CA ARG A 401 -0.44 -12.72 -19.99
C ARG A 401 0.88 -11.95 -19.94
N LEU A 402 1.58 -11.97 -18.79
CA LEU A 402 2.91 -11.43 -18.58
C LEU A 402 3.95 -12.53 -18.74
N GLN A 403 4.99 -12.31 -19.52
CA GLN A 403 6.09 -13.25 -19.68
C GLN A 403 7.44 -12.55 -19.50
N TRP A 404 8.24 -13.02 -18.56
CA TRP A 404 9.59 -12.55 -18.29
C TRP A 404 10.60 -13.67 -18.46
N VAL A 405 11.80 -13.34 -19.06
CA VAL A 405 12.86 -14.29 -19.37
C VAL A 405 14.20 -13.80 -18.93
#